data_617c2ac15d6aec792a2ab02de1326e37
#
_entry.id   617c2ac15d6aec792a2ab02de1326e37
#
_cell.length_a   1.000
_cell.length_b   1.000
_cell.length_c   1.000
_cell.angle_alpha   90.00
_cell.angle_beta   90.00
_cell.angle_gamma   90.00
#
_symmetry.space_group_name_H-M   'P 1'
#
loop_
_entity.id
_entity.type
_entity.pdbx_description
1 polymer ?
#
loop_
_entity_poly.entity_id
_entity_poly.type
_entity_poly.pdbx_seq_one_letter_code
_entity_poly.pdbx_strand_id
1 'polypeptide(L)'
;MKLNKKQIIKIQKNRDPYLLIDYATKIIPGKSVEGYKILKKNEWFFKVHWPGDPNMPGMLQVESMIQMSSLIVFTLPNMNGKTLYLVDCNNLKFFKKIVPGDKLKIVSKLISNNRCLYNFESAGQIKKKIACKATFTLVLPGSLYINPGK
;
A
#
# COMPACT_ATOMS: atom_id res chain seq x y z
N MET A 1 15.52 0.16 -7.97
CA MET A 1 15.04 1.56 -8.11
C MET A 1 14.63 2.07 -6.74
N LYS A 2 14.81 3.37 -6.49
CA LYS A 2 14.35 4.07 -5.26
C LYS A 2 13.47 5.24 -5.67
N LEU A 3 12.46 5.56 -4.87
CA LEU A 3 11.58 6.70 -5.11
C LEU A 3 11.35 7.48 -3.82
N ASN A 4 11.50 8.80 -3.88
CA ASN A 4 11.05 9.72 -2.84
C ASN A 4 9.58 10.11 -3.05
N LYS A 5 8.99 10.83 -2.08
CA LYS A 5 7.57 11.22 -2.13
C LYS A 5 7.20 12.02 -3.40
N LYS A 6 8.05 12.94 -3.83
CA LYS A 6 7.81 13.73 -5.05
C LYS A 6 7.77 12.86 -6.32
N GLN A 7 8.60 11.83 -6.37
CA GLN A 7 8.62 10.87 -7.48
C GLN A 7 7.39 9.93 -7.43
N ILE A 8 7.00 9.49 -6.23
CA ILE A 8 5.79 8.67 -6.04
C ILE A 8 4.54 9.42 -6.54
N ILE A 9 4.38 10.70 -6.18
CA ILE A 9 3.25 11.54 -6.62
C ILE A 9 3.15 11.64 -8.15
N LYS A 10 4.26 11.52 -8.88
CA LYS A 10 4.27 11.58 -10.35
C LYS A 10 3.73 10.31 -10.99
N ILE A 11 3.83 9.16 -10.34
CA ILE A 11 3.47 7.86 -10.92
C ILE A 11 2.19 7.27 -10.34
N GLN A 12 1.70 7.77 -9.20
CA GLN A 12 0.50 7.29 -8.53
C GLN A 12 -0.46 8.46 -8.24
N LYS A 13 -1.76 8.17 -8.20
CA LYS A 13 -2.81 9.19 -8.13
C LYS A 13 -3.17 9.66 -6.73
N ASN A 14 -2.84 8.90 -5.69
CA ASN A 14 -3.11 9.30 -4.31
C ASN A 14 -2.40 10.61 -3.96
N ARG A 15 -3.06 11.45 -3.17
CA ARG A 15 -2.58 12.77 -2.73
C ARG A 15 -2.75 12.91 -1.23
N ASP A 16 -1.95 13.77 -0.62
CA ASP A 16 -2.12 14.12 0.79
C ASP A 16 -3.54 14.67 1.05
N PRO A 17 -4.17 14.33 2.18
CA PRO A 17 -3.64 13.54 3.29
C PRO A 17 -3.78 12.01 3.11
N TYR A 18 -4.32 11.52 2.01
CA TYR A 18 -4.56 10.10 1.74
C TYR A 18 -3.37 9.39 1.05
N LEU A 19 -2.27 10.06 0.78
CA LEU A 19 -1.03 9.43 0.37
C LEU A 19 -0.32 8.86 1.60
N LEU A 20 -0.47 7.56 1.82
CA LEU A 20 -0.06 6.84 3.03
C LEU A 20 1.30 6.14 2.90
N ILE A 21 2.15 6.61 1.98
CA ILE A 21 3.53 6.16 1.82
C ILE A 21 4.43 7.38 1.60
N ASP A 22 5.67 7.34 2.10
CA ASP A 22 6.58 8.48 2.02
C ASP A 22 7.74 8.25 1.04
N TYR A 23 8.30 7.04 1.02
CA TYR A 23 9.36 6.70 0.07
C TYR A 23 9.53 5.18 -0.08
N ALA A 24 10.06 4.76 -1.23
CA ALA A 24 10.46 3.39 -1.50
C ALA A 24 11.99 3.30 -1.57
N THR A 25 12.57 2.37 -0.82
CA THR A 25 14.02 2.16 -0.75
C THR A 25 14.51 1.15 -1.76
N LYS A 26 13.63 0.24 -2.19
CA LYS A 26 13.96 -0.78 -3.17
C LYS A 26 12.69 -1.14 -3.95
N ILE A 27 12.73 -1.01 -5.26
CA ILE A 27 11.67 -1.49 -6.15
C ILE A 27 12.34 -2.36 -7.22
N ILE A 28 11.80 -3.56 -7.39
CA ILE A 28 12.06 -4.43 -8.54
C ILE A 28 10.75 -4.48 -9.32
N PRO A 29 10.65 -3.74 -10.45
CA PRO A 29 9.42 -3.68 -11.24
C PRO A 29 8.87 -5.07 -11.56
N GLY A 30 7.56 -5.24 -11.38
CA GLY A 30 6.91 -6.53 -11.60
C GLY A 30 7.23 -7.63 -10.59
N LYS A 31 7.99 -7.34 -9.51
CA LYS A 31 8.39 -8.35 -8.52
C LYS A 31 8.14 -7.94 -7.07
N SER A 32 8.77 -6.87 -6.60
CA SER A 32 8.74 -6.52 -5.17
C SER A 32 9.02 -5.06 -4.89
N VAL A 33 8.62 -4.62 -3.69
CA VAL A 33 8.93 -3.29 -3.18
C VAL A 33 9.20 -3.33 -1.67
N GLU A 34 10.11 -2.47 -1.24
CA GLU A 34 10.33 -2.11 0.17
C GLU A 34 10.29 -0.60 0.30
N GLY A 35 9.59 -0.11 1.30
CA GLY A 35 9.48 1.32 1.55
C GLY A 35 8.89 1.62 2.91
N TYR A 36 8.53 2.89 3.13
CA TYR A 36 8.17 3.36 4.45
C TYR A 36 7.03 4.37 4.43
N LYS A 37 6.20 4.31 5.47
CA LYS A 37 5.35 5.39 5.95
C LYS A 37 5.89 5.87 7.29
N ILE A 38 6.16 7.16 7.42
CA ILE A 38 6.53 7.79 8.70
C ILE A 38 5.27 8.29 9.36
N LEU A 39 4.97 7.79 10.55
CA LEU A 39 3.79 8.19 11.33
C LEU A 39 4.11 9.45 12.12
N LYS A 40 3.88 10.61 11.51
CA LYS A 40 4.05 11.90 12.17
C LYS A 40 2.99 12.07 13.26
N LYS A 41 3.33 12.77 14.34
CA LYS A 41 2.40 13.03 15.47
C LYS A 41 1.13 13.77 15.04
N ASN A 42 1.19 14.56 13.97
CA ASN A 42 0.08 15.35 13.44
C ASN A 42 -0.68 14.67 12.28
N GLU A 43 -0.52 13.37 12.06
CA GLU A 43 -1.35 12.67 11.08
C GLU A 43 -2.83 12.83 11.45
N TRP A 44 -3.66 13.12 10.45
CA TRP A 44 -5.06 13.47 10.64
C TRP A 44 -5.85 12.39 11.38
N PHE A 45 -5.57 11.11 11.13
CA PHE A 45 -6.29 9.99 11.75
C PHE A 45 -6.00 9.82 13.25
N PHE A 46 -4.86 10.27 13.75
CA PHE A 46 -4.57 10.21 15.19
C PHE A 46 -5.47 11.10 16.04
N LYS A 47 -6.05 12.16 15.45
CA LYS A 47 -6.95 13.08 16.14
C LYS A 47 -8.38 12.56 16.21
N VAL A 48 -8.79 11.72 15.27
CA VAL A 48 -10.19 11.29 15.08
C VAL A 48 -10.43 9.82 15.33
N HIS A 49 -9.39 9.00 15.22
CA HIS A 49 -9.45 7.58 15.53
C HIS A 49 -8.98 7.37 16.97
N TRP A 50 -9.93 7.33 17.90
CA TRP A 50 -9.73 7.18 19.35
C TRP A 50 -8.83 8.24 19.97
N PRO A 51 -9.33 9.44 20.25
CA PRO A 51 -8.54 10.57 20.74
C PRO A 51 -7.69 10.29 21.99
N GLY A 52 -8.10 9.39 22.88
CA GLY A 52 -7.34 8.98 24.06
C GLY A 52 -6.33 7.85 23.84
N ASP A 53 -6.32 7.25 22.66
CA ASP A 53 -5.45 6.12 22.30
C ASP A 53 -5.03 6.24 20.81
N PRO A 54 -4.15 7.19 20.46
CA PRO A 54 -3.78 7.47 19.08
C PRO A 54 -3.07 6.28 18.47
N ASN A 55 -3.67 5.72 17.42
CA ASN A 55 -3.11 4.63 16.64
C ASN A 55 -3.59 4.70 15.19
N MET A 56 -2.81 4.15 14.27
CA MET A 56 -3.19 4.10 12.86
C MET A 56 -4.32 3.12 12.64
N PRO A 57 -5.47 3.54 12.08
CA PRO A 57 -6.57 2.63 11.74
C PRO A 57 -6.11 1.44 10.94
N GLY A 58 -6.61 0.24 11.27
CA GLY A 58 -6.21 -1.00 10.59
C GLY A 58 -6.43 -0.94 9.08
N MET A 59 -7.56 -0.37 8.63
CA MET A 59 -7.84 -0.26 7.19
C MET A 59 -6.92 0.75 6.50
N LEU A 60 -6.40 1.76 7.18
CA LEU A 60 -5.38 2.65 6.62
C LEU A 60 -3.99 1.99 6.58
N GLN A 61 -3.71 1.04 7.47
CA GLN A 61 -2.52 0.18 7.35
C GLN A 61 -2.60 -0.67 6.08
N VAL A 62 -3.76 -1.25 5.80
CA VAL A 62 -4.02 -2.00 4.55
C VAL A 62 -3.85 -1.10 3.34
N GLU A 63 -4.44 0.08 3.35
CA GLU A 63 -4.32 1.05 2.25
C GLU A 63 -2.86 1.46 2.02
N SER A 64 -2.08 1.66 3.08
CA SER A 64 -0.65 1.93 2.98
C SER A 64 0.10 0.78 2.28
N MET A 65 -0.22 -0.48 2.62
CA MET A 65 0.33 -1.67 1.94
C MET A 65 -0.09 -1.73 0.47
N ILE A 66 -1.35 -1.42 0.15
CA ILE A 66 -1.86 -1.39 -1.23
C ILE A 66 -1.13 -0.32 -2.06
N GLN A 67 -1.00 0.89 -1.53
CA GLN A 67 -0.31 1.98 -2.21
C GLN A 67 1.17 1.64 -2.47
N MET A 68 1.85 1.03 -1.50
CA MET A 68 3.22 0.59 -1.68
C MET A 68 3.32 -0.50 -2.74
N SER A 69 2.46 -1.50 -2.69
CA SER A 69 2.44 -2.62 -3.66
C SER A 69 2.17 -2.17 -5.08
N SER A 70 1.32 -1.16 -5.25
CA SER A 70 0.99 -0.59 -6.56
C SER A 70 2.23 -0.04 -7.28
N LEU A 71 3.27 0.39 -6.55
CA LEU A 71 4.52 0.84 -7.16
C LEU A 71 5.22 -0.27 -7.96
N ILE A 72 5.01 -1.53 -7.61
CA ILE A 72 5.55 -2.69 -8.35
C ILE A 72 5.03 -2.69 -9.80
N VAL A 73 3.75 -2.32 -9.96
CA VAL A 73 3.07 -2.28 -11.27
C VAL A 73 3.30 -0.93 -11.96
N PHE A 74 3.17 0.18 -11.25
CA PHE A 74 3.32 1.53 -11.83
C PHE A 74 4.72 1.82 -12.37
N THR A 75 5.74 1.08 -11.92
CA THR A 75 7.11 1.18 -12.43
C THR A 75 7.39 0.30 -13.64
N LEU A 76 6.41 -0.49 -14.11
CA LEU A 76 6.49 -1.21 -15.38
C LEU A 76 6.33 -0.24 -16.56
N PRO A 77 6.86 -0.59 -17.75
CA PRO A 77 6.65 0.21 -18.96
C PRO A 77 5.16 0.49 -19.23
N ASN A 78 4.82 1.74 -19.54
CA ASN A 78 3.46 2.20 -19.88
C ASN A 78 2.41 2.08 -18.76
N MET A 79 2.84 1.82 -17.51
CA MET A 79 1.94 1.69 -16.36
C MET A 79 1.91 2.95 -15.47
N ASN A 80 2.79 3.90 -15.70
CA ASN A 80 2.84 5.15 -14.95
C ASN A 80 1.50 5.91 -15.06
N GLY A 81 0.97 6.35 -13.91
CA GLY A 81 -0.28 7.12 -13.83
C GLY A 81 -1.56 6.31 -14.12
N LYS A 82 -1.47 5.01 -14.29
CA LYS A 82 -2.63 4.13 -14.38
C LYS A 82 -3.36 4.07 -13.03
N THR A 83 -4.53 3.48 -13.00
CA THR A 83 -5.32 3.26 -11.79
C THR A 83 -5.42 1.78 -11.52
N LEU A 84 -5.22 1.37 -10.28
CA LEU A 84 -5.46 0.03 -9.81
C LEU A 84 -6.55 0.07 -8.75
N TYR A 85 -7.56 -0.78 -8.86
CA TYR A 85 -8.63 -0.90 -7.88
C TYR A 85 -8.48 -2.15 -7.05
N LEU A 86 -8.77 -2.05 -5.75
CA LEU A 86 -8.85 -3.20 -4.87
C LEU A 86 -10.08 -4.03 -5.22
N VAL A 87 -9.89 -5.33 -5.48
CA VAL A 87 -10.95 -6.29 -5.76
C VAL A 87 -11.21 -7.17 -4.55
N ASP A 88 -10.14 -7.59 -3.89
CA ASP A 88 -10.20 -8.59 -2.83
C ASP A 88 -9.05 -8.40 -1.83
N CYS A 89 -9.32 -8.67 -0.57
CA CYS A 89 -8.33 -8.61 0.50
C CYS A 89 -8.56 -9.78 1.46
N ASN A 90 -7.55 -10.63 1.61
CA ASN A 90 -7.60 -11.85 2.41
C ASN A 90 -6.44 -11.92 3.41
N ASN A 91 -6.52 -12.87 4.34
CA ASN A 91 -5.47 -13.15 5.32
C ASN A 91 -4.99 -11.90 6.06
N LEU A 92 -5.90 -10.97 6.29
CA LEU A 92 -5.64 -9.72 6.97
C LEU A 92 -5.48 -9.97 8.47
N LYS A 93 -4.31 -9.59 9.01
CA LYS A 93 -4.01 -9.71 10.45
C LYS A 93 -3.28 -8.49 10.96
N PHE A 94 -3.64 -8.06 12.16
CA PHE A 94 -3.01 -6.99 12.91
C PHE A 94 -2.43 -7.55 14.20
N PHE A 95 -1.12 -7.38 14.42
CA PHE A 95 -0.40 -7.95 15.55
C PHE A 95 0.04 -6.91 16.56
N LYS A 96 0.12 -5.64 16.14
CA LYS A 96 0.65 -4.55 16.94
C LYS A 96 0.02 -3.23 16.56
N LYS A 97 -0.30 -2.38 17.55
CA LYS A 97 -0.65 -0.98 17.31
C LYS A 97 0.50 -0.24 16.63
N ILE A 98 0.16 0.61 15.69
CA ILE A 98 1.08 1.55 15.05
C ILE A 98 0.73 2.94 15.58
N VAL A 99 1.66 3.57 16.28
CA VAL A 99 1.43 4.77 17.07
C VAL A 99 2.20 5.97 16.52
N PRO A 100 1.87 7.21 16.97
CA PRO A 100 2.62 8.40 16.57
C PRO A 100 4.12 8.25 16.82
N GLY A 101 4.93 8.60 15.83
CA GLY A 101 6.38 8.48 15.85
C GLY A 101 6.93 7.15 15.31
N ASP A 102 6.08 6.17 15.07
CA ASP A 102 6.51 4.92 14.45
C ASP A 102 6.94 5.14 13.00
N LYS A 103 7.81 4.25 12.53
CA LYS A 103 8.22 4.15 11.14
C LYS A 103 7.79 2.78 10.61
N LEU A 104 6.71 2.78 9.85
CA LEU A 104 6.15 1.57 9.25
C LEU A 104 6.95 1.19 8.00
N LYS A 105 7.74 0.12 8.09
CA LYS A 105 8.37 -0.51 6.93
C LYS A 105 7.36 -1.41 6.26
N ILE A 106 7.15 -1.23 4.96
CA ILE A 106 6.27 -2.07 4.14
C ILE A 106 7.12 -2.88 3.18
N VAL A 107 6.89 -4.18 3.15
CA VAL A 107 7.51 -5.11 2.22
C VAL A 107 6.41 -5.83 1.47
N SER A 108 6.44 -5.76 0.14
CA SER A 108 5.43 -6.40 -0.70
C SER A 108 6.05 -7.16 -1.85
N LYS A 109 5.38 -8.23 -2.25
CA LYS A 109 5.74 -9.07 -3.39
C LYS A 109 4.52 -9.25 -4.30
N LEU A 110 4.73 -9.19 -5.60
CA LEU A 110 3.77 -9.66 -6.59
C LEU A 110 3.86 -11.19 -6.65
N ILE A 111 2.76 -11.86 -6.32
CA ILE A 111 2.68 -13.32 -6.28
C ILE A 111 2.29 -13.88 -7.63
N SER A 112 1.31 -13.24 -8.28
CA SER A 112 0.87 -13.62 -9.61
C SER A 112 0.27 -12.44 -10.35
N ASN A 113 0.34 -12.51 -11.67
CA ASN A 113 -0.33 -11.60 -12.58
C ASN A 113 -1.05 -12.43 -13.63
N ASN A 114 -2.35 -12.36 -13.67
CA ASN A 114 -3.17 -12.99 -14.69
C ASN A 114 -4.00 -11.92 -15.41
N ARG A 115 -3.63 -11.62 -16.64
CA ARG A 115 -4.19 -10.53 -17.46
C ARG A 115 -4.03 -9.19 -16.71
N CYS A 116 -5.12 -8.71 -16.08
CA CYS A 116 -5.18 -7.42 -15.40
C CYS A 116 -5.34 -7.53 -13.88
N LEU A 117 -5.30 -8.75 -13.36
CA LEU A 117 -5.37 -9.06 -11.94
C LEU A 117 -3.97 -9.27 -11.40
N TYR A 118 -3.60 -8.47 -10.41
CA TYR A 118 -2.31 -8.49 -9.73
C TYR A 118 -2.53 -8.92 -8.29
N ASN A 119 -1.99 -10.08 -7.91
CA ASN A 119 -2.09 -10.62 -6.55
C ASN A 119 -0.83 -10.34 -5.76
N PHE A 120 -0.98 -9.78 -4.57
CA PHE A 120 0.11 -9.36 -3.73
C PHE A 120 0.06 -10.02 -2.36
N GLU A 121 1.24 -10.23 -1.80
CA GLU A 121 1.45 -10.48 -0.38
C GLU A 121 2.23 -9.29 0.19
N SER A 122 1.76 -8.72 1.30
CA SER A 122 2.35 -7.55 1.93
C SER A 122 2.40 -7.67 3.44
N ALA A 123 3.44 -7.11 4.04
CA ALA A 123 3.60 -6.99 5.48
C ALA A 123 4.12 -5.61 5.86
N GLY A 124 3.54 -5.06 6.91
CA GLY A 124 4.03 -3.87 7.61
C GLY A 124 4.81 -4.25 8.86
N GLN A 125 5.95 -3.64 9.09
CA GLN A 125 6.86 -3.93 10.20
C GLN A 125 7.19 -2.66 10.99
N ILE A 126 7.22 -2.78 12.32
CA ILE A 126 7.74 -1.78 13.24
C ILE A 126 8.94 -2.39 13.97
N LYS A 127 10.10 -1.74 13.89
CA LYS A 127 11.35 -2.24 14.53
C LYS A 127 11.62 -3.72 14.23
N LYS A 128 11.50 -4.12 12.97
CA LYS A 128 11.70 -5.50 12.45
C LYS A 128 10.65 -6.54 12.92
N LYS A 129 9.62 -6.15 13.69
CA LYS A 129 8.51 -7.03 14.06
C LYS A 129 7.31 -6.77 13.17
N ILE A 130 6.63 -7.82 12.72
CA ILE A 130 5.42 -7.69 11.90
C ILE A 130 4.33 -7.03 12.75
N ALA A 131 3.79 -5.92 12.26
CA ALA A 131 2.67 -5.21 12.85
C ALA A 131 1.35 -5.56 12.16
N CYS A 132 1.38 -5.76 10.84
CA CYS A 132 0.22 -6.15 10.05
C CYS A 132 0.66 -6.94 8.81
N LYS A 133 -0.25 -7.72 8.26
CA LYS A 133 -0.05 -8.41 6.98
C LYS A 133 -1.37 -8.63 6.26
N ALA A 134 -1.32 -8.74 4.95
CA ALA A 134 -2.48 -9.05 4.11
C ALA A 134 -2.04 -9.67 2.78
N THR A 135 -2.95 -10.37 2.14
CA THR A 135 -2.93 -10.68 0.71
C THR A 135 -4.07 -9.93 0.03
N PHE A 136 -3.86 -9.40 -1.14
CA PHE A 136 -4.90 -8.67 -1.86
C PHE A 136 -4.70 -8.72 -3.36
N THR A 137 -5.80 -8.52 -4.06
CA THR A 137 -5.85 -8.47 -5.52
C THR A 137 -6.19 -7.07 -5.98
N LEU A 138 -5.38 -6.52 -6.86
CA LEU A 138 -5.65 -5.27 -7.55
C LEU A 138 -5.97 -5.53 -9.02
N VAL A 139 -6.86 -4.74 -9.60
CA VAL A 139 -7.25 -4.83 -11.01
C VAL A 139 -6.92 -3.54 -11.75
N LEU A 140 -6.36 -3.69 -12.94
CA LEU A 140 -6.26 -2.62 -13.93
C LEU A 140 -7.58 -2.56 -14.72
N PRO A 141 -8.40 -1.49 -14.59
CA PRO A 141 -9.66 -1.39 -15.30
C PRO A 141 -9.46 -1.28 -16.82
N GLY A 142 -10.46 -1.70 -17.57
CA GLY A 142 -10.46 -1.69 -19.06
C GLY A 142 -10.18 -3.04 -19.71
N SER A 143 -9.81 -4.06 -18.94
CA SER A 143 -9.55 -5.41 -19.45
C SER A 143 -10.42 -6.49 -18.81
N LEU A 144 -11.23 -6.14 -17.82
CA LEU A 144 -12.26 -6.98 -17.22
C LEU A 144 -13.60 -6.28 -17.34
N TYR A 145 -14.39 -6.65 -18.31
CA TYR A 145 -15.84 -6.56 -18.18
C TYR A 145 -16.23 -7.62 -17.14
N ILE A 146 -16.30 -7.22 -15.89
CA ILE A 146 -17.10 -7.97 -14.92
C ILE A 146 -18.53 -7.62 -15.29
N ASN A 147 -19.17 -8.50 -16.04
CA ASN A 147 -20.61 -8.43 -16.27
C ASN A 147 -21.26 -8.93 -14.98
N PRO A 148 -21.81 -8.07 -14.09
CA PRO A 148 -22.52 -8.53 -12.91
C PRO A 148 -23.94 -8.92 -13.35
N GLY A 149 -24.08 -10.09 -13.95
CA GLY A 149 -25.40 -10.60 -14.30
C GLY A 149 -25.44 -11.37 -15.60
N LYS A 150 -25.08 -12.59 -15.54
CA LYS A 150 -25.75 -13.72 -16.18
C LYS A 150 -25.67 -14.90 -15.24
#